data_8c3bc21c21058e2cdab5937b463ca487
#
_entry.id   8c3bc21c21058e2cdab5937b463ca487
#
_cell.length_a   1.000
_cell.length_b   1.000
_cell.length_c   1.000
_cell.angle_alpha   90.00
_cell.angle_beta   90.00
_cell.angle_gamma   90.00
#
_symmetry.space_group_name_H-M   'P 1'
#
loop_
_entity.id
_entity.type
_entity.pdbx_description
1 polymer ?
#
loop_
_entity_poly.entity_id
_entity_poly.type
_entity_poly.pdbx_seq_one_letter_code
_entity_poly.pdbx_strand_id
1 'polypeptide(L)'
;MKQHRIICIPTLTFALLLMFTPSILQAQDKPVFPIDSLITVGYATGNKKNISGSVEKITELGMNKDQITNPLEAIRGRVPGLTIQKGTNGPAALDAVRLRGTTSLTSGNDPLIIVDGVFGDLSMLTSIYPTDIESFTILKDASETAQYGSRGASGVIEITTKKGIRGKTRVSYNGSFGISSVYKNLEMLSGNEFRNLARQQGVAILDKGNETDFLKEIEQTGLQQNHHVAFYGGTDASSYRVSLGFMDRQGIILNEDMKNFTSNMNMTQHVFDLSHIHI
;
A
#
# COMPACT_ATOMS: atom_id res chain seq x y z
N MET A 1 34.67 49.05 31.51
CA MET A 1 34.81 48.94 30.01
C MET A 1 34.97 47.48 29.66
N LYS A 2 33.90 46.78 29.28
CA LYS A 2 33.92 45.39 28.70
C LYS A 2 33.41 45.47 27.28
N GLN A 3 34.32 45.20 26.31
CA GLN A 3 34.01 45.16 24.90
C GLN A 3 33.25 43.86 24.60
N HIS A 4 32.04 43.96 24.04
CA HIS A 4 31.32 42.86 23.42
C HIS A 4 31.89 42.66 22.03
N ARG A 5 32.52 41.51 21.78
CA ARG A 5 32.90 41.04 20.44
C ARG A 5 31.65 40.47 19.78
N ILE A 6 31.18 41.15 18.76
CA ILE A 6 30.15 40.62 17.81
C ILE A 6 30.86 39.62 16.88
N ILE A 7 30.49 38.37 16.96
CA ILE A 7 30.96 37.33 16.02
C ILE A 7 30.10 37.45 14.76
N CYS A 8 30.67 37.97 13.70
CA CYS A 8 30.11 37.89 12.37
C CYS A 8 30.18 36.44 11.89
N ILE A 9 29.04 35.78 11.77
CA ILE A 9 28.90 34.49 11.09
C ILE A 9 28.98 34.77 9.58
N PRO A 10 29.88 34.12 8.84
CA PRO A 10 30.10 34.44 7.45
C PRO A 10 28.89 34.08 6.60
N THR A 11 28.42 35.02 5.83
CA THR A 11 27.34 34.96 4.85
C THR A 11 27.54 33.91 3.72
N LEU A 12 28.61 33.14 3.78
CA LEU A 12 28.99 32.14 2.79
C LEU A 12 28.20 30.83 2.89
N THR A 13 27.65 30.51 4.07
CA THR A 13 26.87 29.28 4.26
C THR A 13 25.44 29.38 3.76
N PHE A 14 24.90 30.60 3.65
CA PHE A 14 23.54 30.81 3.13
C PHE A 14 23.49 30.78 1.60
N ALA A 15 24.58 31.10 0.93
CA ALA A 15 24.69 31.06 -0.54
C ALA A 15 24.80 29.63 -1.08
N LEU A 16 25.32 28.70 -0.30
CA LEU A 16 25.45 27.27 -0.72
C LEU A 16 24.13 26.49 -0.63
N LEU A 17 23.18 26.98 0.18
CA LEU A 17 21.86 26.34 0.29
C LEU A 17 20.89 26.70 -0.84
N LEU A 18 21.17 27.81 -1.56
CA LEU A 18 20.34 28.29 -2.68
C LEU A 18 20.71 27.67 -4.04
N MET A 19 21.82 26.93 -4.12
CA MET A 19 22.23 26.25 -5.37
C MET A 19 21.65 24.85 -5.55
N PHE A 20 20.89 24.34 -4.57
CA PHE A 20 20.21 23.04 -4.65
C PHE A 20 18.70 23.17 -4.82
N THR A 21 18.22 24.13 -5.61
CA THR A 21 16.84 24.05 -6.09
C THR A 21 16.83 23.29 -7.41
N PRO A 22 16.43 22.01 -7.45
CA PRO A 22 16.18 21.37 -8.72
C PRO A 22 14.95 22.04 -9.32
N SER A 23 15.11 22.60 -10.49
CA SER A 23 14.03 23.11 -11.33
C SER A 23 13.16 21.93 -11.77
N ILE A 24 12.24 21.52 -10.93
CA ILE A 24 11.21 20.57 -11.32
C ILE A 24 9.94 21.35 -11.65
N LEU A 25 10.01 22.03 -12.80
CA LEU A 25 8.81 22.37 -13.56
C LEU A 25 8.82 21.50 -14.82
N GLN A 26 8.65 20.19 -14.64
CA GLN A 26 8.23 19.31 -15.73
C GLN A 26 6.72 19.35 -15.80
N ALA A 27 6.21 19.90 -16.89
CA ALA A 27 4.82 19.78 -17.26
C ALA A 27 4.45 18.28 -17.17
N GLN A 28 3.43 17.96 -16.37
CA GLN A 28 2.86 16.62 -16.35
C GLN A 28 2.21 16.40 -17.71
N ASP A 29 2.89 15.71 -18.59
CA ASP A 29 2.24 15.07 -19.73
C ASP A 29 1.18 14.14 -19.15
N LYS A 30 -0.09 14.43 -19.47
CA LYS A 30 -1.20 13.54 -19.13
C LYS A 30 -0.86 12.16 -19.68
N PRO A 31 -0.88 11.09 -18.87
CA PRO A 31 -0.59 9.76 -19.38
C PRO A 31 -1.62 9.43 -20.47
N VAL A 32 -1.15 9.35 -21.70
CA VAL A 32 -1.92 8.80 -22.81
C VAL A 32 -1.99 7.29 -22.54
N PHE A 33 -3.10 6.83 -21.99
CA PHE A 33 -3.33 5.39 -21.84
C PHE A 33 -3.43 4.78 -23.23
N PRO A 34 -2.56 3.85 -23.63
CA PRO A 34 -2.69 3.17 -24.90
C PRO A 34 -4.01 2.40 -24.92
N ILE A 35 -4.86 2.71 -25.89
CA ILE A 35 -6.20 2.13 -26.05
C ILE A 35 -6.14 0.61 -26.36
N ASP A 36 -4.98 0.12 -26.76
CA ASP A 36 -4.76 -1.28 -27.17
C ASP A 36 -3.84 -2.05 -26.20
N SER A 37 -4.06 -1.95 -24.91
CA SER A 37 -3.31 -2.77 -23.96
C SER A 37 -3.82 -4.22 -24.01
N LEU A 38 -2.93 -5.15 -24.28
CA LEU A 38 -3.17 -6.58 -24.09
C LEU A 38 -3.43 -6.82 -22.59
N ILE A 39 -4.52 -7.47 -22.29
CA ILE A 39 -4.89 -7.88 -20.95
C ILE A 39 -4.81 -9.40 -20.90
N THR A 40 -4.06 -9.92 -19.95
CA THR A 40 -4.05 -11.34 -19.64
C THR A 40 -5.18 -11.58 -18.64
N VAL A 41 -6.07 -12.48 -18.97
CA VAL A 41 -7.18 -12.91 -18.11
C VAL A 41 -7.02 -14.41 -17.91
N GLY A 42 -6.51 -14.81 -16.76
CA GLY A 42 -6.17 -16.19 -16.48
C GLY A 42 -5.17 -16.76 -17.48
N TYR A 43 -5.59 -17.75 -18.25
CA TYR A 43 -4.75 -18.41 -19.25
C TYR A 43 -4.83 -17.78 -20.65
N ALA A 44 -5.72 -16.81 -20.86
CA ALA A 44 -5.93 -16.17 -22.16
C ALA A 44 -5.39 -14.74 -22.17
N THR A 45 -4.70 -14.39 -23.24
CA THR A 45 -4.25 -13.01 -23.49
C THR A 45 -5.10 -12.45 -24.63
N GLY A 46 -5.77 -11.34 -24.38
CA GLY A 46 -6.64 -10.71 -25.37
C GLY A 46 -6.61 -9.18 -25.31
N ASN A 47 -7.11 -8.56 -26.34
CA ASN A 47 -7.32 -7.12 -26.36
C ASN A 47 -8.54 -6.78 -25.51
N LYS A 48 -8.49 -5.68 -24.75
CA LYS A 48 -9.61 -5.19 -23.94
C LYS A 48 -10.93 -5.10 -24.72
N LYS A 49 -10.84 -4.81 -26.03
CA LYS A 49 -12.01 -4.76 -26.94
C LYS A 49 -12.68 -6.12 -27.18
N ASN A 50 -11.95 -7.21 -27.02
CA ASN A 50 -12.43 -8.57 -27.29
C ASN A 50 -12.89 -9.31 -26.02
N ILE A 51 -12.75 -8.68 -24.87
CA ILE A 51 -13.18 -9.22 -23.58
C ILE A 51 -14.60 -8.74 -23.33
N SER A 52 -15.54 -9.66 -23.21
CA SER A 52 -16.97 -9.36 -23.01
C SER A 52 -17.29 -8.94 -21.56
N GLY A 53 -16.43 -9.31 -20.62
CA GLY A 53 -16.60 -8.99 -19.20
C GLY A 53 -15.96 -7.67 -18.78
N SER A 54 -16.33 -7.22 -17.57
CA SER A 54 -15.75 -6.00 -16.99
C SER A 54 -14.41 -6.31 -16.31
N VAL A 55 -13.33 -6.17 -17.08
CA VAL A 55 -11.95 -6.32 -16.60
C VAL A 55 -11.31 -4.94 -16.48
N GLU A 56 -10.72 -4.67 -15.33
CA GLU A 56 -9.97 -3.44 -15.07
C GLU A 56 -8.51 -3.75 -14.82
N LYS A 57 -7.62 -3.18 -15.64
CA LYS A 57 -6.16 -3.30 -15.45
C LYS A 57 -5.60 -1.96 -15.00
N ILE A 58 -4.95 -1.94 -13.86
CA ILE A 58 -4.27 -0.77 -13.31
C ILE A 58 -2.78 -1.04 -13.33
N THR A 59 -2.05 -0.26 -14.09
CA THR A 59 -0.59 -0.29 -14.13
C THR A 59 0.00 0.67 -13.08
N GLU A 60 1.30 0.61 -12.87
CA GLU A 60 2.03 1.46 -11.91
C GLU A 60 1.69 2.97 -12.03
N LEU A 61 1.43 3.47 -13.24
CA LEU A 61 1.06 4.87 -13.48
C LEU A 61 -0.34 5.22 -12.92
N GLY A 62 -1.24 4.25 -12.88
CA GLY A 62 -2.61 4.42 -12.35
C GLY A 62 -2.73 4.18 -10.85
N MET A 63 -1.70 3.69 -10.20
CA MET A 63 -1.70 3.40 -8.77
C MET A 63 -1.54 4.67 -7.93
N ASN A 64 -2.07 4.64 -6.72
CA ASN A 64 -1.74 5.64 -5.70
C ASN A 64 -0.28 5.46 -5.29
N LYS A 65 0.44 6.58 -5.14
CA LYS A 65 1.88 6.59 -4.81
C LYS A 65 2.17 7.09 -3.40
N ASP A 66 1.16 7.20 -2.56
CA ASP A 66 1.29 7.63 -1.18
C ASP A 66 2.06 6.58 -0.33
N GLN A 67 2.21 6.84 0.95
CA GLN A 67 2.79 5.86 1.88
C GLN A 67 1.87 4.65 2.04
N ILE A 68 2.00 3.70 1.12
CA ILE A 68 1.17 2.51 1.02
C ILE A 68 1.76 1.42 1.90
N THR A 69 0.95 0.88 2.79
CA THR A 69 1.31 -0.25 3.65
C THR A 69 0.85 -1.58 3.05
N ASN A 70 -0.40 -1.60 2.57
CA ASN A 70 -0.99 -2.76 1.94
C ASN A 70 -1.04 -2.52 0.42
N PRO A 71 -0.60 -3.47 -0.42
CA PRO A 71 -0.68 -3.38 -1.87
C PRO A 71 -2.05 -2.92 -2.41
N LEU A 72 -3.15 -3.30 -1.78
CA LEU A 72 -4.50 -2.90 -2.19
C LEU A 72 -4.78 -1.41 -2.00
N GLU A 73 -4.08 -0.74 -1.10
CA GLU A 73 -4.22 0.72 -0.95
C GLU A 73 -3.81 1.44 -2.24
N ALA A 74 -2.92 0.84 -3.06
CA ALA A 74 -2.51 1.38 -4.35
C ALA A 74 -3.67 1.54 -5.34
N ILE A 75 -4.69 0.70 -5.23
CA ILE A 75 -5.86 0.70 -6.13
C ILE A 75 -7.13 1.22 -5.47
N ARG A 76 -7.06 1.65 -4.20
CA ARG A 76 -8.22 2.23 -3.49
C ARG A 76 -8.78 3.44 -4.24
N GLY A 77 -10.10 3.39 -4.51
CA GLY A 77 -10.79 4.45 -5.23
C GLY A 77 -10.50 4.53 -6.75
N ARG A 78 -9.70 3.59 -7.29
CA ARG A 78 -9.37 3.55 -8.72
C ARG A 78 -10.26 2.61 -9.51
N VAL A 79 -10.88 1.64 -8.85
CA VAL A 79 -11.69 0.59 -9.48
C VAL A 79 -13.15 0.75 -9.10
N PRO A 80 -14.06 1.01 -10.04
CA PRO A 80 -15.49 1.04 -9.77
C PRO A 80 -15.98 -0.33 -9.25
N GLY A 81 -16.74 -0.31 -8.14
CA GLY A 81 -17.27 -1.52 -7.51
C GLY A 81 -16.31 -2.28 -6.60
N LEU A 82 -15.07 -1.81 -6.45
CA LEU A 82 -14.13 -2.32 -5.46
C LEU A 82 -14.19 -1.45 -4.19
N THR A 83 -14.54 -2.06 -3.07
CA THR A 83 -14.53 -1.40 -1.76
C THR A 83 -13.41 -2.00 -0.92
N ILE A 84 -12.53 -1.16 -0.42
CA ILE A 84 -11.43 -1.53 0.46
C ILE A 84 -11.63 -0.76 1.77
N GLN A 85 -12.02 -1.47 2.82
CA GLN A 85 -12.18 -0.93 4.16
C GLN A 85 -10.92 -1.23 4.95
N LYS A 86 -10.27 -0.19 5.42
CA LYS A 86 -9.06 -0.33 6.24
C LYS A 86 -9.38 -1.06 7.53
N GLY A 87 -8.56 -2.04 7.88
CA GLY A 87 -8.66 -2.71 9.16
C GLY A 87 -8.51 -1.71 10.32
N THR A 88 -9.28 -1.92 11.38
CA THR A 88 -9.34 -0.99 12.53
C THR A 88 -8.42 -1.41 13.69
N ASN A 89 -7.83 -2.60 13.62
CA ASN A 89 -7.04 -3.19 14.71
C ASN A 89 -5.54 -2.88 14.56
N GLY A 90 -5.19 -1.63 14.30
CA GLY A 90 -3.81 -1.17 14.22
C GLY A 90 -3.12 -1.36 12.85
N PRO A 91 -1.81 -1.08 12.78
CA PRO A 91 -1.04 -1.08 11.53
C PRO A 91 -0.97 -2.43 10.80
N ALA A 92 -1.08 -3.53 11.53
CA ALA A 92 -1.01 -4.90 11.00
C ALA A 92 -2.38 -5.46 10.58
N ALA A 93 -3.48 -4.71 10.78
CA ALA A 93 -4.80 -5.17 10.45
C ALA A 93 -4.98 -5.36 8.95
N LEU A 94 -5.55 -6.51 8.56
CA LEU A 94 -5.90 -6.78 7.17
C LEU A 94 -7.10 -5.92 6.76
N ASP A 95 -7.04 -5.40 5.55
CA ASP A 95 -8.15 -4.67 4.96
C ASP A 95 -9.28 -5.64 4.57
N ALA A 96 -10.52 -5.24 4.79
CA ALA A 96 -11.66 -5.97 4.25
C ALA A 96 -11.91 -5.49 2.81
N VAL A 97 -11.93 -6.45 1.88
CA VAL A 97 -12.06 -6.18 0.45
C VAL A 97 -13.35 -6.79 -0.08
N ARG A 98 -14.11 -6.01 -0.81
CA ARG A 98 -15.34 -6.48 -1.44
C ARG A 98 -15.43 -5.99 -2.88
N LEU A 99 -15.81 -6.90 -3.76
CA LEU A 99 -16.09 -6.63 -5.15
C LEU A 99 -17.60 -6.73 -5.39
N ARG A 100 -18.22 -5.62 -5.85
CA ARG A 100 -19.67 -5.54 -6.11
C ARG A 100 -20.57 -5.85 -4.89
N GLY A 101 -20.03 -5.68 -3.66
CA GLY A 101 -20.78 -5.87 -2.43
C GLY A 101 -20.69 -7.27 -1.84
N THR A 102 -21.72 -7.67 -1.09
CA THR A 102 -21.78 -8.97 -0.42
C THR A 102 -22.34 -10.01 -1.37
N THR A 103 -21.59 -11.08 -1.62
CA THR A 103 -21.97 -12.18 -2.52
C THR A 103 -22.52 -13.39 -1.77
N SER A 104 -22.17 -13.53 -0.49
CA SER A 104 -22.61 -14.64 0.37
C SER A 104 -23.01 -14.15 1.75
N LEU A 105 -24.05 -14.75 2.33
CA LEU A 105 -24.51 -14.46 3.69
C LEU A 105 -23.79 -15.30 4.75
N THR A 106 -23.28 -16.46 4.39
CA THR A 106 -22.72 -17.43 5.32
C THR A 106 -21.26 -17.78 5.05
N SER A 107 -20.78 -17.51 3.84
CA SER A 107 -19.41 -17.79 3.42
C SER A 107 -18.60 -16.49 3.32
N GLY A 108 -17.28 -16.59 3.15
CA GLY A 108 -16.40 -15.44 2.92
C GLY A 108 -16.83 -14.64 1.68
N ASN A 109 -16.66 -13.31 1.75
CA ASN A 109 -16.96 -12.39 0.66
C ASN A 109 -15.69 -11.78 0.06
N ASP A 110 -14.52 -12.25 0.49
CA ASP A 110 -13.26 -11.75 0.01
C ASP A 110 -12.99 -12.27 -1.41
N PRO A 111 -12.46 -11.44 -2.31
CA PRO A 111 -12.07 -11.86 -3.64
C PRO A 111 -10.90 -12.83 -3.58
N LEU A 112 -10.81 -13.72 -4.57
CA LEU A 112 -9.65 -14.56 -4.77
C LEU A 112 -8.45 -13.69 -5.17
N ILE A 113 -7.33 -13.86 -4.47
CA ILE A 113 -6.07 -13.20 -4.81
C ILE A 113 -5.22 -14.18 -5.61
N ILE A 114 -4.64 -13.68 -6.71
CA ILE A 114 -3.71 -14.44 -7.53
C ILE A 114 -2.46 -13.58 -7.71
N VAL A 115 -1.31 -14.09 -7.31
CA VAL A 115 -0.03 -13.40 -7.45
C VAL A 115 0.87 -14.19 -8.38
N ASP A 116 1.20 -13.64 -9.52
CA ASP A 116 2.01 -14.29 -10.57
C ASP A 116 1.54 -15.72 -10.92
N GLY A 117 0.22 -15.94 -10.90
CA GLY A 117 -0.41 -17.22 -11.16
C GLY A 117 -0.59 -18.13 -9.95
N VAL A 118 -0.10 -17.74 -8.78
CA VAL A 118 -0.28 -18.50 -7.52
C VAL A 118 -1.55 -18.04 -6.81
N PHE A 119 -2.41 -19.00 -6.49
CA PHE A 119 -3.68 -18.75 -5.79
C PHE A 119 -3.45 -18.54 -4.29
N GLY A 120 -4.03 -17.51 -3.74
CA GLY A 120 -3.93 -17.16 -2.33
C GLY A 120 -5.16 -16.44 -1.80
N ASP A 121 -5.01 -15.87 -0.63
CA ASP A 121 -5.97 -15.03 0.06
C ASP A 121 -5.37 -13.63 0.36
N LEU A 122 -6.12 -12.80 1.07
CA LEU A 122 -5.67 -11.46 1.44
C LEU A 122 -4.39 -11.45 2.26
N SER A 123 -4.09 -12.51 3.00
CA SER A 123 -2.89 -12.59 3.83
C SER A 123 -1.60 -12.65 2.97
N MET A 124 -1.69 -13.21 1.76
CA MET A 124 -0.57 -13.27 0.83
C MET A 124 -0.05 -11.89 0.44
N LEU A 125 -0.88 -10.87 0.51
CA LEU A 125 -0.49 -9.49 0.18
C LEU A 125 0.53 -8.91 1.16
N THR A 126 0.58 -9.42 2.39
CA THR A 126 1.56 -8.96 3.37
C THR A 126 3.00 -9.35 3.03
N SER A 127 3.16 -10.35 2.15
CA SER A 127 4.48 -10.83 1.68
C SER A 127 5.01 -10.05 0.48
N ILE A 128 4.17 -9.18 -0.13
CA ILE A 128 4.54 -8.44 -1.33
C ILE A 128 4.76 -6.98 -0.98
N TYR A 129 5.94 -6.46 -1.33
CA TYR A 129 6.18 -5.05 -1.15
C TYR A 129 5.45 -4.24 -2.26
N PRO A 130 4.69 -3.19 -1.92
CA PRO A 130 3.84 -2.49 -2.90
C PRO A 130 4.58 -1.99 -4.15
N THR A 131 5.84 -1.57 -4.02
CA THR A 131 6.63 -1.09 -5.17
C THR A 131 7.12 -2.20 -6.11
N ASP A 132 7.00 -3.47 -5.70
CA ASP A 132 7.31 -4.62 -6.56
C ASP A 132 6.17 -4.99 -7.50
N ILE A 133 5.01 -4.37 -7.35
CA ILE A 133 3.85 -4.64 -8.19
C ILE A 133 3.97 -3.86 -9.50
N GLU A 134 3.76 -4.56 -10.61
CA GLU A 134 3.69 -4.00 -11.95
C GLU A 134 2.26 -3.61 -12.31
N SER A 135 1.30 -4.50 -12.05
CA SER A 135 -0.10 -4.24 -12.36
C SER A 135 -1.07 -5.06 -11.51
N PHE A 136 -2.27 -4.53 -11.37
CA PHE A 136 -3.44 -5.23 -10.87
C PHE A 136 -4.41 -5.45 -12.02
N THR A 137 -4.94 -6.66 -12.14
CA THR A 137 -6.04 -6.99 -13.04
C THR A 137 -7.22 -7.47 -12.19
N ILE A 138 -8.34 -6.76 -12.27
CA ILE A 138 -9.53 -7.03 -11.46
C ILE A 138 -10.61 -7.61 -12.37
N LEU A 139 -11.00 -8.86 -12.10
CA LEU A 139 -12.03 -9.58 -12.80
C LEU A 139 -13.31 -9.51 -11.97
N LYS A 140 -14.30 -8.80 -12.49
CA LYS A 140 -15.53 -8.48 -11.75
C LYS A 140 -16.71 -9.36 -12.18
N ASP A 141 -16.72 -9.84 -13.42
CA ASP A 141 -17.85 -10.57 -13.99
C ASP A 141 -17.64 -12.09 -13.95
N ALA A 142 -18.75 -12.82 -13.82
CA ALA A 142 -18.74 -14.27 -13.77
C ALA A 142 -18.19 -14.90 -15.04
N SER A 143 -18.33 -14.26 -16.21
CA SER A 143 -17.76 -14.71 -17.49
C SER A 143 -16.24 -14.86 -17.40
N GLU A 144 -15.58 -13.94 -16.70
CA GLU A 144 -14.13 -13.92 -16.57
C GLU A 144 -13.64 -14.74 -15.37
N THR A 145 -14.46 -14.82 -14.30
CA THR A 145 -14.08 -15.55 -13.10
C THR A 145 -14.44 -17.02 -13.13
N ALA A 146 -15.27 -17.47 -14.07
CA ALA A 146 -15.71 -18.86 -14.20
C ALA A 146 -14.55 -19.87 -14.29
N GLN A 147 -13.43 -19.50 -14.90
CA GLN A 147 -12.24 -20.34 -14.99
C GLN A 147 -11.61 -20.67 -13.63
N TYR A 148 -11.91 -19.89 -12.60
CA TYR A 148 -11.42 -20.08 -11.21
C TYR A 148 -12.42 -20.86 -10.36
N GLY A 149 -13.53 -21.30 -10.94
CA GLY A 149 -14.58 -22.08 -10.27
C GLY A 149 -15.22 -21.31 -9.11
N SER A 150 -15.65 -22.03 -8.07
CA SER A 150 -16.33 -21.44 -6.90
C SER A 150 -15.47 -20.43 -6.14
N ARG A 151 -14.15 -20.54 -6.19
CA ARG A 151 -13.24 -19.60 -5.53
C ARG A 151 -13.28 -18.19 -6.15
N GLY A 152 -13.65 -18.09 -7.44
CA GLY A 152 -13.83 -16.83 -8.14
C GLY A 152 -15.19 -16.15 -7.95
N ALA A 153 -16.09 -16.74 -7.15
CA ALA A 153 -17.48 -16.24 -7.00
C ALA A 153 -17.56 -14.80 -6.47
N SER A 154 -16.67 -14.41 -5.57
CA SER A 154 -16.57 -13.05 -5.01
C SER A 154 -15.71 -12.10 -5.87
N GLY A 155 -15.33 -12.53 -7.08
CA GLY A 155 -14.40 -11.84 -7.96
C GLY A 155 -12.94 -12.27 -7.76
N VAL A 156 -12.08 -11.80 -8.66
CA VAL A 156 -10.66 -12.14 -8.66
C VAL A 156 -9.82 -10.88 -8.80
N ILE A 157 -8.77 -10.78 -8.00
CA ILE A 157 -7.74 -9.75 -8.10
C ILE A 157 -6.42 -10.45 -8.44
N GLU A 158 -5.99 -10.28 -9.69
CA GLU A 158 -4.71 -10.79 -10.16
C GLU A 158 -3.65 -9.71 -10.04
N ILE A 159 -2.53 -10.06 -9.43
CA ILE A 159 -1.40 -9.18 -9.18
C ILE A 159 -0.21 -9.72 -9.98
N THR A 160 0.35 -8.85 -10.81
CA THR A 160 1.57 -9.15 -11.54
C THR A 160 2.72 -8.39 -10.89
N THR A 161 3.78 -9.09 -10.52
CA THR A 161 4.98 -8.45 -9.96
C THR A 161 5.97 -8.06 -11.06
N LYS A 162 6.81 -7.06 -10.76
CA LYS A 162 7.86 -6.58 -11.66
C LYS A 162 8.89 -7.67 -11.89
N LYS A 163 9.18 -7.94 -13.15
CA LYS A 163 10.18 -8.93 -13.59
C LYS A 163 11.53 -8.28 -13.88
N GLY A 164 12.55 -9.10 -14.04
CA GLY A 164 13.85 -8.68 -14.52
C GLY A 164 13.76 -8.12 -15.95
N ILE A 165 14.57 -7.13 -16.25
CA ILE A 165 14.65 -6.50 -17.57
C ILE A 165 16.02 -6.83 -18.16
N ARG A 166 16.06 -7.13 -19.47
CA ARG A 166 17.31 -7.33 -20.21
C ARG A 166 18.19 -6.09 -20.14
N GLY A 167 19.48 -6.28 -20.03
CA GLY A 167 20.46 -5.21 -20.01
C GLY A 167 21.37 -5.23 -18.78
N LYS A 168 22.18 -4.18 -18.64
CA LYS A 168 23.08 -4.03 -17.51
C LYS A 168 22.33 -4.03 -16.19
N THR A 169 22.94 -4.62 -15.17
CA THR A 169 22.40 -4.58 -13.80
C THR A 169 22.13 -3.15 -13.36
N ARG A 170 20.92 -2.92 -12.87
CA ARG A 170 20.48 -1.64 -12.31
C ARG A 170 20.06 -1.87 -10.87
N VAL A 171 20.24 -0.83 -10.07
CA VAL A 171 19.82 -0.79 -8.67
C VAL A 171 18.80 0.32 -8.53
N SER A 172 17.68 0.02 -7.90
CA SER A 172 16.70 1.04 -7.50
C SER A 172 16.56 1.03 -5.98
N TYR A 173 16.50 2.21 -5.40
CA TYR A 173 16.20 2.41 -3.98
C TYR A 173 15.03 3.36 -3.84
N ASN A 174 14.04 2.95 -3.04
CA ASN A 174 12.92 3.76 -2.65
C ASN A 174 12.87 3.81 -1.12
N GLY A 175 12.88 5.01 -0.58
CA GLY A 175 12.76 5.25 0.85
C GLY A 175 11.67 6.27 1.14
N SER A 176 10.91 6.05 2.21
CA SER A 176 9.94 7.03 2.71
C SER A 176 9.93 7.07 4.22
N PHE A 177 9.69 8.25 4.75
CA PHE A 177 9.52 8.50 6.18
C PHE A 177 8.22 9.27 6.40
N GLY A 178 7.46 8.90 7.43
CA GLY A 178 6.20 9.53 7.76
C GLY A 178 6.00 9.66 9.26
N ILE A 179 5.22 10.68 9.63
CA ILE A 179 4.79 10.92 11.00
C ILE A 179 3.27 10.93 10.99
N SER A 180 2.68 10.17 11.91
CA SER A 180 1.24 10.09 12.10
C SER A 180 0.86 10.59 13.48
N SER A 181 -0.16 11.43 13.58
CA SER A 181 -0.70 11.90 14.84
C SER A 181 -2.23 11.86 14.80
N VAL A 182 -2.85 11.84 15.96
CA VAL A 182 -4.30 11.93 16.07
C VAL A 182 -4.73 13.32 15.61
N TYR A 183 -5.59 13.37 14.59
CA TYR A 183 -6.11 14.62 14.03
C TYR A 183 -7.28 15.17 14.85
N LYS A 184 -8.17 14.27 15.29
CA LYS A 184 -9.35 14.65 16.06
C LYS A 184 -9.81 13.46 16.92
N ASN A 185 -10.03 13.73 18.20
CA ASN A 185 -10.63 12.79 19.13
C ASN A 185 -12.14 12.97 19.20
N LEU A 186 -12.84 11.93 19.65
CA LEU A 186 -14.21 12.06 20.06
C LEU A 186 -14.28 12.93 21.31
N GLU A 187 -15.18 13.90 21.29
CA GLU A 187 -15.47 14.72 22.48
C GLU A 187 -16.18 13.83 23.51
N MET A 188 -15.49 13.48 24.55
CA MET A 188 -16.02 12.71 25.68
C MET A 188 -16.20 13.62 26.87
N LEU A 189 -17.14 13.28 27.75
CA LEU A 189 -17.33 13.99 28.99
C LEU A 189 -16.08 13.88 29.86
N SER A 190 -15.58 15.01 30.32
CA SER A 190 -14.56 15.03 31.36
C SER A 190 -15.12 14.48 32.71
N GLY A 191 -14.25 14.05 33.61
CA GLY A 191 -14.68 13.57 34.92
C GLY A 191 -15.56 14.56 35.64
N ASN A 192 -15.27 15.87 35.56
CA ASN A 192 -16.06 16.92 36.16
C ASN A 192 -17.44 17.09 35.51
N GLU A 193 -17.52 17.06 34.18
CA GLU A 193 -18.80 17.12 33.47
C GLU A 193 -19.67 15.92 33.78
N PHE A 194 -19.08 14.70 33.82
CA PHE A 194 -19.79 13.49 34.19
C PHE A 194 -20.34 13.57 35.62
N ARG A 195 -19.56 14.05 36.57
CA ARG A 195 -20.02 14.25 37.96
C ARG A 195 -21.18 15.25 38.05
N ASN A 196 -21.08 16.34 37.32
CA ASN A 196 -22.13 17.37 37.30
C ASN A 196 -23.44 16.81 36.66
N LEU A 197 -23.32 16.07 35.57
CA LEU A 197 -24.47 15.43 34.93
C LEU A 197 -25.12 14.38 35.86
N ALA A 198 -24.33 13.56 36.53
CA ALA A 198 -24.84 12.56 37.47
C ALA A 198 -25.59 13.21 38.65
N ARG A 199 -25.05 14.30 39.22
CA ARG A 199 -25.73 15.07 40.26
C ARG A 199 -27.07 15.68 39.77
N GLN A 200 -27.10 16.22 38.55
CA GLN A 200 -28.32 16.78 37.98
C GLN A 200 -29.40 15.71 37.77
N GLN A 201 -28.99 14.50 37.45
CA GLN A 201 -29.93 13.38 37.19
C GLN A 201 -30.22 12.57 38.49
N GLY A 202 -29.66 12.90 39.60
CA GLY A 202 -29.84 12.20 40.86
C GLY A 202 -29.25 10.78 40.89
N VAL A 203 -28.28 10.48 40.00
CA VAL A 203 -27.62 9.18 39.94
C VAL A 203 -26.49 9.13 40.94
N ALA A 204 -26.55 8.14 41.84
CA ALA A 204 -25.47 7.90 42.80
C ALA A 204 -24.27 7.27 42.02
N ILE A 205 -23.12 7.93 42.13
CA ILE A 205 -21.85 7.43 41.56
C ILE A 205 -20.83 7.22 42.68
N LEU A 206 -20.00 6.18 42.54
CA LEU A 206 -18.85 5.98 43.41
C LEU A 206 -17.69 6.84 42.87
N ASP A 207 -17.63 8.08 43.35
CA ASP A 207 -16.61 9.03 42.91
C ASP A 207 -15.36 8.92 43.80
N LYS A 208 -14.21 8.60 43.18
CA LYS A 208 -12.90 8.57 43.84
C LYS A 208 -12.07 9.83 43.55
N GLY A 209 -12.65 10.82 42.89
CA GLY A 209 -12.00 12.11 42.60
C GLY A 209 -10.96 12.09 41.46
N ASN A 210 -10.83 10.99 40.74
CA ASN A 210 -9.86 10.88 39.64
C ASN A 210 -10.39 11.57 38.38
N GLU A 211 -9.47 12.15 37.58
CA GLU A 211 -9.78 12.87 36.34
C GLU A 211 -8.70 12.54 35.29
N THR A 212 -8.58 11.25 34.98
CA THR A 212 -7.60 10.80 34.01
C THR A 212 -8.22 10.78 32.63
N ASP A 213 -7.59 11.44 31.68
CA ASP A 213 -7.92 11.36 30.25
C ASP A 213 -7.24 10.11 29.64
N PHE A 214 -7.96 9.01 29.65
CA PHE A 214 -7.44 7.73 29.15
C PHE A 214 -7.15 7.73 27.65
N LEU A 215 -7.84 8.56 26.87
CA LEU A 215 -7.53 8.68 25.44
C LEU A 215 -6.14 9.25 25.25
N LYS A 216 -5.85 10.33 25.95
CA LYS A 216 -4.54 11.00 25.87
C LYS A 216 -3.39 10.13 26.40
N GLU A 217 -3.66 9.29 27.39
CA GLU A 217 -2.66 8.39 27.97
C GLU A 217 -2.27 7.24 27.03
N ILE A 218 -3.17 6.82 26.11
CA ILE A 218 -2.90 5.74 25.17
C ILE A 218 -2.43 6.24 23.80
N GLU A 219 -2.50 7.54 23.53
CA GLU A 219 -2.11 8.12 22.27
C GLU A 219 -0.61 8.40 22.20
N GLN A 220 -0.05 8.15 21.02
CA GLN A 220 1.34 8.49 20.72
C GLN A 220 1.47 9.04 19.29
N THR A 221 2.59 9.69 19.03
CA THR A 221 2.99 10.02 17.66
C THR A 221 3.58 8.80 17.01
N GLY A 222 2.90 8.28 15.99
CA GLY A 222 3.38 7.14 15.21
C GLY A 222 4.46 7.57 14.22
N LEU A 223 5.52 6.78 14.13
CA LEU A 223 6.58 6.93 13.13
C LEU A 223 6.46 5.80 12.12
N GLN A 224 6.70 6.12 10.86
CA GLN A 224 6.73 5.15 9.79
C GLN A 224 7.97 5.34 8.94
N GLN A 225 8.68 4.26 8.67
CA GLN A 225 9.81 4.24 7.75
C GLN A 225 9.71 3.02 6.84
N ASN A 226 9.93 3.25 5.55
CA ASN A 226 9.92 2.22 4.54
C ASN A 226 11.20 2.31 3.72
N HIS A 227 11.85 1.18 3.52
CA HIS A 227 13.06 1.07 2.70
C HIS A 227 12.89 -0.10 1.75
N HIS A 228 13.13 0.13 0.48
CA HIS A 228 13.06 -0.89 -0.55
C HIS A 228 14.22 -0.76 -1.51
N VAL A 229 14.93 -1.85 -1.72
CA VAL A 229 16.05 -1.95 -2.67
C VAL A 229 15.73 -3.05 -3.66
N ALA A 230 15.92 -2.78 -4.95
CA ALA A 230 15.79 -3.82 -5.97
C ALA A 230 16.99 -3.79 -6.93
N PHE A 231 17.49 -4.98 -7.21
CA PHE A 231 18.54 -5.27 -8.20
C PHE A 231 17.89 -6.00 -9.35
N TYR A 232 18.04 -5.50 -10.55
CA TYR A 232 17.49 -6.15 -11.74
C TYR A 232 18.39 -5.97 -12.95
N GLY A 233 18.36 -6.96 -13.81
CA GLY A 233 19.20 -6.99 -15.01
C GLY A 233 19.00 -8.27 -15.78
N GLY A 234 19.83 -8.49 -16.79
CA GLY A 234 19.78 -9.73 -17.54
C GLY A 234 20.50 -9.67 -18.87
N THR A 235 20.54 -10.80 -19.52
CA THR A 235 21.02 -11.01 -20.88
C THR A 235 19.83 -11.35 -21.80
N ASP A 236 20.10 -11.67 -23.05
CA ASP A 236 19.05 -12.17 -23.96
C ASP A 236 18.50 -13.53 -23.54
N ALA A 237 19.34 -14.35 -22.85
CA ALA A 237 18.96 -15.67 -22.40
C ALA A 237 18.39 -15.70 -20.97
N SER A 238 18.70 -14.71 -20.14
CA SER A 238 18.25 -14.71 -18.73
C SER A 238 17.93 -13.31 -18.24
N SER A 239 16.92 -13.18 -17.41
CA SER A 239 16.65 -11.95 -16.67
C SER A 239 16.37 -12.27 -15.21
N TYR A 240 16.76 -11.36 -14.33
CA TYR A 240 16.58 -11.51 -12.89
C TYR A 240 16.16 -10.20 -12.25
N ARG A 241 15.40 -10.33 -11.18
CA ARG A 241 15.07 -9.25 -10.24
C ARG A 241 15.12 -9.83 -8.83
N VAL A 242 15.83 -9.14 -7.95
CA VAL A 242 15.87 -9.43 -6.52
C VAL A 242 15.52 -8.15 -5.82
N SER A 243 14.54 -8.19 -4.93
CA SER A 243 14.15 -7.04 -4.12
C SER A 243 14.12 -7.40 -2.65
N LEU A 244 14.45 -6.42 -1.82
CA LEU A 244 14.42 -6.47 -0.37
C LEU A 244 13.64 -5.24 0.12
N GLY A 245 12.63 -5.49 0.92
CA GLY A 245 11.80 -4.46 1.53
C GLY A 245 11.85 -4.55 3.06
N PHE A 246 11.95 -3.41 3.69
CA PHE A 246 11.82 -3.24 5.14
C PHE A 246 10.82 -2.16 5.43
N MET A 247 9.85 -2.45 6.29
CA MET A 247 8.82 -1.53 6.74
C MET A 247 8.75 -1.59 8.26
N ASP A 248 8.88 -0.44 8.89
CA ASP A 248 8.68 -0.26 10.33
C ASP A 248 7.64 0.83 10.53
N ARG A 249 6.57 0.50 11.24
CA ARG A 249 5.44 1.39 11.46
C ARG A 249 4.96 1.30 12.89
N GLN A 250 4.99 2.42 13.57
CA GLN A 250 4.35 2.61 14.85
C GLN A 250 2.95 3.17 14.66
N GLY A 251 1.97 2.59 15.35
CA GLY A 251 0.61 3.11 15.42
C GLY A 251 0.52 4.40 16.23
N ILE A 252 -0.63 5.04 16.16
CA ILE A 252 -0.96 6.22 16.97
C ILE A 252 -1.45 5.84 18.37
N ILE A 253 -1.65 4.55 18.63
CA ILE A 253 -2.00 3.98 19.92
C ILE A 253 -0.79 3.23 20.46
N LEU A 254 -0.55 3.30 21.76
CA LEU A 254 0.55 2.59 22.41
C LEU A 254 0.48 1.08 22.17
N ASN A 255 1.64 0.46 21.94
CA ASN A 255 1.80 -0.97 21.67
C ASN A 255 1.21 -1.47 20.34
N GLU A 256 0.92 -0.58 19.40
CA GLU A 256 0.55 -0.94 18.04
C GLU A 256 1.72 -0.74 17.09
N ASP A 257 2.59 -1.74 16.98
CA ASP A 257 3.76 -1.71 16.12
C ASP A 257 3.68 -2.81 15.06
N MET A 258 4.19 -2.53 13.87
CA MET A 258 4.34 -3.50 12.80
C MET A 258 5.74 -3.36 12.19
N LYS A 259 6.47 -4.47 12.15
CA LYS A 259 7.72 -4.59 11.40
C LYS A 259 7.56 -5.69 10.36
N ASN A 260 7.83 -5.36 9.13
CA ASN A 260 7.73 -6.31 8.02
C ASN A 260 9.03 -6.29 7.22
N PHE A 261 9.56 -7.46 6.96
CA PHE A 261 10.69 -7.68 6.06
C PHE A 261 10.23 -8.58 4.92
N THR A 262 10.37 -8.10 3.70
CA THR A 262 10.00 -8.82 2.50
C THR A 262 11.23 -9.06 1.63
N SER A 263 11.28 -10.24 1.03
CA SER A 263 12.30 -10.58 0.03
C SER A 263 11.59 -11.25 -1.14
N ASN A 264 11.83 -10.73 -2.32
CA ASN A 264 11.28 -11.29 -3.55
C ASN A 264 12.42 -11.54 -4.54
N MET A 265 12.42 -12.73 -5.15
CA MET A 265 13.34 -13.09 -6.20
C MET A 265 12.56 -13.63 -7.39
N ASN A 266 12.81 -13.05 -8.53
CA ASN A 266 12.22 -13.46 -9.80
C ASN A 266 13.34 -13.67 -10.81
N MET A 267 13.41 -14.87 -11.39
CA MET A 267 14.37 -15.22 -12.42
C MET A 267 13.66 -15.88 -13.59
N THR A 268 14.00 -15.45 -14.78
CA THR A 268 13.50 -16.06 -16.01
C THR A 268 14.70 -16.50 -16.85
N GLN A 269 14.73 -17.77 -17.21
CA GLN A 269 15.77 -18.35 -18.04
C GLN A 269 15.15 -18.93 -19.31
N HIS A 270 15.65 -18.52 -20.45
CA HIS A 270 15.32 -19.12 -21.74
C HIS A 270 16.30 -20.28 -21.99
N VAL A 271 15.78 -21.49 -22.00
CA VAL A 271 16.57 -22.71 -22.25
C VAL A 271 16.06 -23.29 -23.56
N PHE A 272 16.82 -23.14 -24.63
CA PHE A 272 16.43 -23.46 -26.01
C PHE A 272 15.32 -22.55 -26.55
N ASP A 273 15.15 -22.51 -27.87
CA ASP A 273 14.19 -21.61 -28.55
C ASP A 273 12.70 -21.88 -28.21
N LEU A 274 12.39 -22.97 -27.51
CA LEU A 274 11.03 -23.46 -27.26
C LEU A 274 10.66 -23.63 -25.77
N SER A 275 11.55 -23.35 -24.85
CA SER A 275 11.25 -23.55 -23.41
C SER A 275 11.64 -22.37 -22.52
N HIS A 276 10.73 -22.00 -21.63
CA HIS A 276 10.93 -20.98 -20.59
C HIS A 276 10.87 -21.64 -19.21
N ILE A 277 11.83 -21.37 -18.36
CA ILE A 277 11.79 -21.71 -16.93
C ILE A 277 11.57 -20.42 -16.15
N HIS A 278 10.53 -20.39 -15.34
CA HIS A 278 10.18 -19.31 -14.43
C HIS A 278 10.37 -19.82 -12.99
N ILE A 279 11.16 -19.12 -12.22
CA ILE A 279 11.43 -19.42 -10.82
C ILE A 279 11.14 -18.15 -10.00
#